data_c4af0d26da69f5fd119e1a331f4f08b7
#
_entry.id   c4af0d26da69f5fd119e1a331f4f08b7
#
_cell.length_a   1.000
_cell.length_b   1.000
_cell.length_c   1.000
_cell.angle_alpha   90.00
_cell.angle_beta   90.00
_cell.angle_gamma   90.00
#
_symmetry.space_group_name_H-M   'P 1'
#
loop_
_entity.id
_entity.type
_entity.pdbx_description
1 polymer ?
#
loop_
_entity_poly.entity_id
_entity_poly.type
_entity_poly.pdbx_seq_one_letter_code
_entity_poly.pdbx_strand_id
1 'polypeptide(L)'
;MSYTTRVRARKKQKEDETPLLFRGEEGMNLLLAQKDAQIETLNDKVNALKAVVRYLQKQLYGASSETLEALGLQIEESEAEAEEETESGAEEAQEQNVEKAPKQRKKANVRIRQAKVEVIRLVPDEVEKNPQEYEELPLDEQKDVTNRIAYIPGHFRVRRYERPRFRQLGKWAGKHILQSEAPANTLGSSPVSESVIAHVIFNKYHQQQPLYRTLREFANNGLEGISEGMLCHWMKVAARRLRPVWMAMHDHLLTEPALHIDETPIRCLPGGGKKEKKASKTPPGNEEKQKKQGYMWTMCSASTGMAHYNWHWEEGRSQAALDLILRKGKQQGGALYDGCIITDGWIAYSSWLEAQGEKRIPQQLCWAHIRRKFVECANSGVDKDWCNKVILKLAELYRIEKELRIEKGVDKKRILERRTLESRPIIEEFYEMLREKVEQDELFMDEKLRLAIGYAATARQAACLYLDHPDLPIDNNAAERSIRPLAIGRKNFLFIGAPDAGETSAILYTMAEECRRCKVNAETWFNETLQTLASGYTGDYLALLPQKSDAEL
;
A
#
# COMPACT_ATOMS: atom_id res chain seq x y z
N MET A 1 21.54 18.11 -54.83
CA MET A 1 22.13 19.11 -53.90
C MET A 1 22.24 18.52 -52.53
N SER A 2 23.45 18.49 -51.94
CA SER A 2 23.72 17.83 -50.67
C SER A 2 23.08 18.61 -49.49
N TYR A 3 22.81 17.92 -48.40
CA TYR A 3 22.23 18.47 -47.15
C TYR A 3 23.02 19.69 -46.63
N THR A 4 24.33 19.67 -46.79
CA THR A 4 25.26 20.78 -46.47
C THR A 4 24.99 22.06 -47.24
N THR A 5 24.57 21.96 -48.48
CA THR A 5 24.26 23.14 -49.33
C THR A 5 22.94 23.80 -48.91
N ARG A 6 21.95 23.00 -48.46
CA ARG A 6 20.67 23.52 -47.92
C ARG A 6 20.83 24.19 -46.54
N VAL A 7 21.71 23.67 -45.69
CA VAL A 7 21.98 24.29 -44.38
C VAL A 7 22.72 25.61 -44.53
N ARG A 8 23.68 25.72 -45.49
CA ARG A 8 24.36 26.98 -45.79
C ARG A 8 23.43 28.03 -46.44
N ALA A 9 22.49 27.61 -47.29
CA ALA A 9 21.51 28.52 -47.87
C ALA A 9 20.52 29.05 -46.82
N ARG A 10 20.05 28.20 -45.88
CA ARG A 10 19.21 28.64 -44.77
C ARG A 10 19.93 29.54 -43.76
N LYS A 11 21.24 29.33 -43.55
CA LYS A 11 22.05 30.20 -42.70
C LYS A 11 22.22 31.57 -43.31
N LYS A 12 22.44 31.65 -44.64
CA LYS A 12 22.56 32.90 -45.36
C LYS A 12 21.24 33.69 -45.45
N GLN A 13 20.10 33.01 -45.57
CA GLN A 13 18.77 33.63 -45.52
C GLN A 13 18.41 34.20 -44.14
N LYS A 14 18.85 33.55 -43.03
CA LYS A 14 18.65 34.09 -41.69
C LYS A 14 19.55 35.26 -41.34
N GLU A 15 20.73 35.36 -41.98
CA GLU A 15 21.63 36.52 -41.82
C GLU A 15 21.09 37.77 -42.56
N ASP A 16 20.31 37.59 -43.64
CA ASP A 16 19.69 38.71 -44.38
C ASP A 16 18.43 39.28 -43.70
N GLU A 17 17.78 38.55 -42.80
CA GLU A 17 16.62 39.02 -42.03
C GLU A 17 17.00 39.81 -40.76
N THR A 18 18.29 39.89 -40.41
CA THR A 18 18.76 40.63 -39.24
C THR A 18 18.75 42.14 -39.56
N PRO A 19 18.17 43.00 -38.69
CA PRO A 19 18.19 44.45 -38.88
C PRO A 19 19.60 44.95 -39.09
N LEU A 20 19.78 45.91 -40.01
CA LEU A 20 21.09 46.48 -40.41
C LEU A 20 21.96 46.96 -39.23
N LEU A 21 21.36 47.37 -38.13
CA LEU A 21 22.01 47.76 -36.87
C LEU A 21 22.78 46.63 -36.13
N PHE A 22 22.56 45.37 -36.53
CA PHE A 22 23.18 44.20 -35.87
C PHE A 22 24.08 43.40 -36.82
N ARG A 23 24.49 44.01 -37.95
CA ARG A 23 25.45 43.40 -38.89
C ARG A 23 26.86 43.79 -38.44
N GLY A 24 27.57 42.87 -37.83
CA GLY A 24 28.94 43.01 -37.37
C GLY A 24 29.14 42.26 -36.05
N GLU A 25 30.38 41.98 -35.69
CA GLU A 25 30.73 41.17 -34.50
C GLU A 25 30.24 41.83 -33.21
N GLU A 26 30.35 43.17 -33.12
CA GLU A 26 29.87 43.93 -31.95
C GLU A 26 28.32 43.93 -31.81
N GLY A 27 27.60 44.06 -32.95
CA GLY A 27 26.14 44.01 -32.97
C GLY A 27 25.60 42.62 -32.59
N MET A 28 26.28 41.57 -33.03
CA MET A 28 25.93 40.18 -32.67
C MET A 28 26.17 39.89 -31.20
N ASN A 29 27.28 40.38 -30.64
CA ASN A 29 27.58 40.25 -29.21
C ASN A 29 26.57 41.01 -28.35
N LEU A 30 26.11 42.17 -28.79
CA LEU A 30 25.06 42.92 -28.08
C LEU A 30 23.72 42.19 -28.11
N LEU A 31 23.37 41.55 -29.23
CA LEU A 31 22.15 40.76 -29.36
C LEU A 31 22.22 39.47 -28.51
N LEU A 32 23.39 38.82 -28.47
CA LEU A 32 23.63 37.68 -27.58
C LEU A 32 23.48 38.07 -26.11
N ALA A 33 24.12 39.14 -25.67
CA ALA A 33 24.00 39.66 -24.32
C ALA A 33 22.54 40.01 -23.94
N GLN A 34 21.77 40.58 -24.88
CA GLN A 34 20.34 40.81 -24.64
C GLN A 34 19.54 39.51 -24.56
N LYS A 35 19.89 38.49 -25.36
CA LYS A 35 19.24 37.18 -25.27
C LYS A 35 19.59 36.45 -23.99
N ASP A 36 20.84 36.53 -23.55
CA ASP A 36 21.28 35.94 -22.28
C ASP A 36 20.57 36.61 -21.10
N ALA A 37 20.44 37.93 -21.07
CA ALA A 37 19.66 38.64 -20.07
C ALA A 37 18.15 38.28 -20.10
N GLN A 38 17.58 38.01 -21.27
CA GLN A 38 16.21 37.52 -21.41
C GLN A 38 16.06 36.08 -20.88
N ILE A 39 17.04 35.23 -21.17
CA ILE A 39 17.08 33.83 -20.66
C ILE A 39 17.20 33.83 -19.15
N GLU A 40 18.07 34.64 -18.56
CA GLU A 40 18.21 34.80 -17.11
C GLU A 40 16.89 35.24 -16.46
N THR A 41 16.26 36.29 -17.00
CA THR A 41 14.95 36.77 -16.51
C THR A 41 13.85 35.70 -16.65
N LEU A 42 13.87 34.89 -17.69
CA LEU A 42 12.92 33.79 -17.87
C LEU A 42 13.20 32.65 -16.89
N ASN A 43 14.47 32.33 -16.64
CA ASN A 43 14.87 31.34 -15.66
C ASN A 43 14.44 31.75 -14.23
N ASP A 44 14.60 33.02 -13.88
CA ASP A 44 14.13 33.57 -12.59
C ASP A 44 12.60 33.43 -12.46
N LYS A 45 11.85 33.73 -13.52
CA LYS A 45 10.40 33.55 -13.53
C LYS A 45 10.01 32.08 -13.41
N VAL A 46 10.72 31.18 -14.09
CA VAL A 46 10.52 29.73 -14.00
C VAL A 46 10.80 29.23 -12.58
N ASN A 47 11.89 29.70 -11.96
CA ASN A 47 12.23 29.34 -10.58
C ASN A 47 11.21 29.89 -9.58
N ALA A 48 10.74 31.11 -9.74
CA ALA A 48 9.67 31.69 -8.94
C ALA A 48 8.35 30.90 -9.09
N LEU A 49 7.99 30.52 -10.32
CA LEU A 49 6.81 29.68 -10.59
C LEU A 49 6.98 28.26 -10.00
N LYS A 50 8.16 27.66 -10.10
CA LYS A 50 8.46 26.37 -9.45
C LYS A 50 8.30 26.48 -7.92
N ALA A 51 8.73 27.57 -7.30
CA ALA A 51 8.55 27.80 -5.86
C ALA A 51 7.07 27.96 -5.47
N VAL A 52 6.30 28.69 -6.28
CA VAL A 52 4.83 28.83 -6.08
C VAL A 52 4.13 27.49 -6.26
N VAL A 53 4.50 26.71 -7.27
CA VAL A 53 3.96 25.37 -7.50
C VAL A 53 4.29 24.45 -6.32
N ARG A 54 5.54 24.43 -5.82
CA ARG A 54 5.92 23.66 -4.62
C ARG A 54 5.11 24.11 -3.39
N TYR A 55 4.92 25.42 -3.20
CA TYR A 55 4.11 25.96 -2.12
C TYR A 55 2.64 25.51 -2.23
N LEU A 56 2.03 25.62 -3.41
CA LEU A 56 0.66 25.19 -3.66
C LEU A 56 0.51 23.68 -3.54
N GLN A 57 1.50 22.91 -4.01
CA GLN A 57 1.53 21.45 -3.84
C GLN A 57 1.60 21.07 -2.35
N LYS A 58 2.44 21.74 -1.57
CA LYS A 58 2.52 21.53 -0.11
C LYS A 58 1.22 21.91 0.62
N GLN A 59 0.52 22.93 0.14
CA GLN A 59 -0.79 23.33 0.66
C GLN A 59 -1.91 22.34 0.27
N LEU A 60 -1.89 21.83 -0.97
CA LEU A 60 -2.93 20.96 -1.50
C LEU A 60 -2.79 19.50 -1.06
N TYR A 61 -1.56 19.00 -0.91
CA TYR A 61 -1.30 17.56 -0.77
C TYR A 61 -0.54 17.18 0.52
N GLY A 62 -0.06 18.14 1.31
CA GLY A 62 0.75 17.87 2.51
C GLY A 62 2.15 17.34 2.16
N ALA A 63 2.89 16.89 3.18
CA ALA A 63 4.30 16.48 3.06
C ALA A 63 4.52 15.01 2.64
N SER A 64 3.58 14.32 1.97
CA SER A 64 3.77 12.93 1.56
C SER A 64 4.23 12.84 0.09
N SER A 65 5.44 12.34 -0.12
CA SER A 65 6.05 12.11 -1.43
C SER A 65 5.25 11.16 -2.35
N GLU A 66 4.48 10.25 -1.77
CA GLU A 66 3.65 9.30 -2.52
C GLU A 66 2.53 9.96 -3.34
N THR A 67 2.07 11.14 -2.91
CA THR A 67 0.99 11.87 -3.59
C THR A 67 1.48 12.54 -4.88
N LEU A 68 2.76 12.87 -4.98
CA LEU A 68 3.38 13.50 -6.15
C LEU A 68 3.61 12.49 -7.27
N GLU A 69 4.09 11.27 -6.96
CA GLU A 69 4.21 10.18 -7.93
C GLU A 69 2.85 9.72 -8.46
N ALA A 70 1.84 9.62 -7.59
CA ALA A 70 0.48 9.28 -7.99
C ALA A 70 -0.16 10.34 -8.90
N LEU A 71 0.32 11.57 -8.82
CA LEU A 71 -0.13 12.69 -9.66
C LEU A 71 0.57 12.75 -11.02
N GLY A 72 1.58 11.90 -11.28
CA GLY A 72 2.35 11.92 -12.53
C GLY A 72 3.14 13.22 -12.72
N LEU A 73 3.32 14.00 -11.65
CA LEU A 73 4.17 15.18 -11.61
C LEU A 73 5.57 14.74 -11.14
N GLN A 74 6.25 13.92 -11.93
CA GLN A 74 7.70 13.81 -11.84
C GLN A 74 8.28 15.14 -12.35
N ILE A 75 8.54 16.05 -11.43
CA ILE A 75 9.53 17.11 -11.66
C ILE A 75 10.86 16.37 -11.55
N GLU A 76 11.71 16.52 -12.55
CA GLU A 76 13.08 16.00 -12.58
C GLU A 76 13.80 16.46 -11.31
N GLU A 77 13.70 15.69 -10.22
CA GLU A 77 14.49 15.89 -8.99
C GLU A 77 15.89 15.26 -9.12
N SER A 78 16.17 14.56 -10.23
CA SER A 78 17.45 13.87 -10.44
C SER A 78 18.64 14.79 -10.73
N GLU A 79 18.42 16.05 -11.08
CA GLU A 79 19.53 17.00 -11.31
C GLU A 79 19.78 17.94 -10.11
N ALA A 80 18.80 18.18 -9.24
CA ALA A 80 18.97 19.08 -8.10
C ALA A 80 19.62 18.43 -6.88
N GLU A 81 19.46 17.09 -6.69
CA GLU A 81 20.16 16.38 -5.60
C GLU A 81 21.63 16.07 -5.94
N ALA A 82 21.98 15.99 -7.24
CA ALA A 82 23.36 15.80 -7.67
C ALA A 82 24.22 17.08 -7.56
N GLU A 83 23.60 18.26 -7.56
CA GLU A 83 24.30 19.54 -7.37
C GLU A 83 24.50 19.90 -5.88
N GLU A 84 23.63 19.46 -4.97
CA GLU A 84 23.83 19.68 -3.53
C GLU A 84 24.91 18.79 -2.90
N GLU A 85 25.21 17.62 -3.46
CA GLU A 85 26.32 16.77 -2.97
C GLU A 85 27.70 17.18 -3.50
N THR A 86 27.77 18.01 -4.55
CA THR A 86 29.06 18.47 -5.12
C THR A 86 29.52 19.82 -4.61
N GLU A 87 28.66 20.63 -3.97
CA GLU A 87 29.05 21.93 -3.39
C GLU A 87 29.55 21.84 -1.93
N SER A 88 29.50 20.68 -1.27
CA SER A 88 30.05 20.52 0.09
C SER A 88 31.56 20.23 0.15
N GLY A 89 32.28 20.28 -0.95
CA GLY A 89 33.67 19.82 -1.08
C GLY A 89 34.72 20.88 -1.43
N ALA A 90 34.39 22.16 -1.56
CA ALA A 90 35.44 23.17 -1.83
C ALA A 90 34.96 24.57 -1.41
N GLU A 91 35.26 24.98 -0.20
CA GLU A 91 35.60 26.36 0.18
C GLU A 91 36.06 26.40 1.66
N GLU A 92 37.35 26.11 1.86
CA GLU A 92 38.12 26.72 2.95
C GLU A 92 38.66 28.04 2.40
N ALA A 93 38.23 29.15 2.97
CA ALA A 93 38.95 30.32 3.44
C ALA A 93 38.10 31.61 3.38
N GLN A 94 37.74 32.09 4.47
CA GLN A 94 38.00 33.43 5.05
C GLN A 94 36.88 33.88 5.99
N GLU A 95 37.37 34.18 7.19
CA GLU A 95 36.64 34.64 8.36
C GLU A 95 35.86 35.92 8.14
N GLN A 96 34.64 36.00 8.66
CA GLN A 96 34.19 37.13 9.43
C GLN A 96 33.18 36.70 10.51
N ASN A 97 33.59 36.92 11.77
CA ASN A 97 32.83 36.70 12.99
C ASN A 97 31.50 37.46 13.01
N VAL A 98 30.40 36.71 13.07
CA VAL A 98 29.15 37.17 13.67
C VAL A 98 28.65 36.02 14.56
N GLU A 99 28.71 36.22 15.86
CA GLU A 99 28.17 35.29 16.86
C GLU A 99 26.66 35.09 16.62
N LYS A 100 26.30 33.93 16.05
CA LYS A 100 24.93 33.40 16.05
C LYS A 100 24.82 32.44 17.23
N ALA A 101 23.98 32.81 18.20
CA ALA A 101 23.60 31.95 19.32
C ALA A 101 23.26 30.53 18.83
N PRO A 102 23.69 29.46 19.54
CA PRO A 102 23.47 28.08 19.10
C PRO A 102 21.96 27.77 19.09
N LYS A 103 21.42 27.48 17.90
CA LYS A 103 20.08 26.91 17.76
C LYS A 103 20.03 25.58 18.51
N GLN A 104 19.35 25.55 19.64
CA GLN A 104 19.05 24.30 20.35
C GLN A 104 18.37 23.33 19.38
N ARG A 105 19.07 22.29 18.97
CA ARG A 105 18.47 21.16 18.26
C ARG A 105 17.41 20.54 19.18
N LYS A 106 16.14 20.60 18.77
CA LYS A 106 15.06 19.90 19.48
C LYS A 106 15.45 18.44 19.56
N LYS A 107 15.67 17.92 20.76
CA LYS A 107 15.94 16.50 21.00
C LYS A 107 14.74 15.71 20.45
N ALA A 108 15.02 14.75 19.57
CA ALA A 108 13.99 13.84 19.08
C ALA A 108 13.40 13.09 20.28
N ASN A 109 12.08 13.19 20.48
CA ASN A 109 11.37 12.49 21.56
C ASN A 109 11.17 11.03 21.15
N VAL A 110 12.21 10.21 21.29
CA VAL A 110 12.12 8.76 21.08
C VAL A 110 11.37 8.17 22.27
N ARG A 111 10.19 7.61 22.03
CA ARG A 111 9.36 6.95 23.06
C ARG A 111 9.27 5.46 22.76
N ILE A 112 9.48 4.62 23.79
CA ILE A 112 9.22 3.19 23.72
C ILE A 112 7.93 2.94 24.49
N ARG A 113 6.95 2.32 23.84
CA ARG A 113 5.73 1.85 24.49
C ARG A 113 6.06 0.55 25.24
N GLN A 114 5.74 0.48 26.53
CA GLN A 114 5.88 -0.71 27.40
C GLN A 114 7.30 -1.31 27.48
N ALA A 115 8.33 -0.46 27.57
CA ALA A 115 9.68 -0.96 27.80
C ALA A 115 9.82 -1.59 29.20
N LYS A 116 10.37 -2.82 29.25
CA LYS A 116 10.91 -3.35 30.50
C LYS A 116 12.21 -2.61 30.78
N VAL A 117 12.34 -2.05 31.97
CA VAL A 117 13.55 -1.37 32.41
C VAL A 117 14.46 -2.39 33.08
N GLU A 118 15.66 -2.54 32.55
CA GLU A 118 16.77 -3.26 33.17
C GLU A 118 17.66 -2.23 33.84
N VAL A 119 17.83 -2.33 35.15
CA VAL A 119 18.69 -1.42 35.91
C VAL A 119 20.08 -2.04 36.02
N ILE A 120 21.05 -1.40 35.39
CA ILE A 120 22.48 -1.75 35.48
C ILE A 120 23.13 -0.73 36.40
N ARG A 121 23.56 -1.19 37.57
CA ARG A 121 24.26 -0.35 38.54
C ARG A 121 25.75 -0.36 38.25
N LEU A 122 26.31 0.80 38.02
CA LEU A 122 27.74 0.97 37.81
C LEU A 122 28.38 1.53 39.07
N VAL A 123 29.23 0.76 39.68
CA VAL A 123 29.98 1.15 40.87
C VAL A 123 31.44 1.35 40.47
N PRO A 124 32.11 2.43 40.90
CA PRO A 124 33.57 2.59 40.62
C PRO A 124 34.39 1.50 41.30
N ASP A 125 35.43 1.01 40.61
CA ASP A 125 36.30 -0.07 41.09
C ASP A 125 36.94 0.22 42.48
N GLU A 126 37.16 1.50 42.80
CA GLU A 126 37.73 1.94 44.09
C GLU A 126 36.76 1.69 45.24
N VAL A 127 35.43 1.91 44.97
CA VAL A 127 34.36 1.68 45.94
C VAL A 127 34.13 0.17 46.12
N GLU A 128 34.19 -0.62 45.02
CA GLU A 128 34.08 -2.08 45.12
C GLU A 128 35.22 -2.71 45.94
N LYS A 129 36.44 -2.15 45.84
CA LYS A 129 37.60 -2.64 46.60
C LYS A 129 37.58 -2.23 48.06
N ASN A 130 37.02 -1.06 48.38
CA ASN A 130 37.02 -0.51 49.74
C ASN A 130 35.63 0.03 50.16
N PRO A 131 34.60 -0.79 50.19
CA PRO A 131 33.21 -0.32 50.41
C PRO A 131 32.98 0.34 51.76
N GLN A 132 33.88 0.14 52.73
CA GLN A 132 33.76 0.72 54.07
C GLN A 132 34.28 2.17 54.14
N GLU A 133 34.95 2.66 53.11
CA GLU A 133 35.49 4.02 53.03
C GLU A 133 34.57 5.02 52.34
N TYR A 134 33.44 4.54 51.78
CA TYR A 134 32.55 5.36 50.93
C TYR A 134 31.11 5.23 51.41
N GLU A 135 30.40 6.36 51.39
CA GLU A 135 28.96 6.45 51.63
C GLU A 135 28.24 6.77 50.33
N GLU A 136 27.17 6.03 50.04
CA GLU A 136 26.35 6.24 48.86
C GLU A 136 25.46 7.48 49.03
N LEU A 137 25.51 8.41 48.10
CA LEU A 137 24.65 9.58 48.05
C LEU A 137 23.33 9.29 47.37
N PRO A 138 22.24 10.02 47.66
CA PRO A 138 20.97 9.91 46.96
C PRO A 138 21.14 10.19 45.46
N LEU A 139 20.56 9.32 44.60
CA LEU A 139 20.58 9.45 43.15
C LEU A 139 19.81 10.71 42.69
N ASP A 140 20.43 11.54 41.88
CA ASP A 140 19.80 12.61 41.12
C ASP A 140 19.45 12.09 39.71
N GLU A 141 18.14 11.86 39.44
CA GLU A 141 17.68 11.30 38.16
C GLU A 141 18.13 12.10 36.93
N GLN A 142 18.43 13.38 37.06
CA GLN A 142 18.85 14.22 35.93
C GLN A 142 20.34 14.14 35.64
N LYS A 143 21.17 13.85 36.65
CA LYS A 143 22.63 13.84 36.55
C LYS A 143 23.23 12.44 36.59
N ASP A 144 22.67 11.58 37.44
CA ASP A 144 23.27 10.29 37.77
C ASP A 144 22.66 9.13 36.98
N VAL A 145 21.51 9.34 36.30
CA VAL A 145 20.82 8.30 35.54
C VAL A 145 20.96 8.55 34.05
N THR A 146 21.49 7.58 33.32
CA THR A 146 21.53 7.60 31.85
C THR A 146 20.69 6.49 31.28
N ASN A 147 19.59 6.82 30.61
CA ASN A 147 18.72 5.88 29.94
C ASN A 147 19.18 5.64 28.48
N ARG A 148 19.42 4.40 28.11
CA ARG A 148 19.75 3.99 26.74
C ARG A 148 18.79 2.94 26.26
N ILE A 149 18.34 3.06 25.01
CA ILE A 149 17.53 2.04 24.36
C ILE A 149 18.46 0.94 23.86
N ALA A 150 18.28 -0.29 24.34
CA ALA A 150 19.02 -1.46 23.92
C ALA A 150 18.14 -2.40 23.11
N TYR A 151 18.64 -2.97 22.02
CA TYR A 151 18.03 -4.07 21.28
C TYR A 151 18.56 -5.39 21.86
N ILE A 152 17.64 -6.25 22.31
CA ILE A 152 17.97 -7.61 22.75
C ILE A 152 17.49 -8.56 21.67
N PRO A 153 18.38 -9.31 21.00
CA PRO A 153 18.01 -10.26 19.97
C PRO A 153 17.00 -11.30 20.49
N GLY A 154 16.02 -11.66 19.65
CA GLY A 154 15.07 -12.72 19.95
C GLY A 154 15.79 -14.07 20.15
N HIS A 155 15.24 -14.94 21.01
CA HIS A 155 15.77 -16.30 21.22
C HIS A 155 14.62 -17.29 21.39
N PHE A 156 14.86 -18.53 21.02
CA PHE A 156 13.92 -19.61 21.25
C PHE A 156 14.05 -20.16 22.67
N ARG A 157 12.91 -20.56 23.26
CA ARG A 157 12.86 -21.22 24.56
C ARG A 157 12.06 -22.50 24.48
N VAL A 158 12.49 -23.54 25.18
CA VAL A 158 11.70 -24.76 25.37
C VAL A 158 10.76 -24.55 26.56
N ARG A 159 9.45 -24.63 26.33
CA ARG A 159 8.45 -24.68 27.38
C ARG A 159 8.15 -26.13 27.72
N ARG A 160 8.55 -26.60 28.90
CA ARG A 160 8.31 -27.95 29.37
C ARG A 160 7.03 -27.96 30.23
N TYR A 161 6.02 -28.69 29.75
CA TYR A 161 4.77 -28.88 30.50
C TYR A 161 4.82 -30.20 31.23
N GLU A 162 4.86 -30.17 32.57
CA GLU A 162 4.82 -31.35 33.44
C GLU A 162 3.37 -31.56 33.89
N ARG A 163 2.85 -32.76 33.69
CA ARG A 163 1.46 -33.12 34.01
C ARG A 163 1.47 -34.31 34.97
N PRO A 164 1.64 -34.06 36.29
CA PRO A 164 1.63 -35.14 37.26
C PRO A 164 0.28 -35.85 37.31
N ARG A 165 0.33 -37.13 37.63
CA ARG A 165 -0.85 -37.97 37.81
C ARG A 165 -1.17 -38.03 39.30
N PHE A 166 -2.44 -37.85 39.61
CA PHE A 166 -2.93 -37.87 41.01
C PHE A 166 -3.85 -39.08 41.17
N ARG A 167 -3.59 -39.88 42.23
CA ARG A 167 -4.44 -40.98 42.64
C ARG A 167 -5.35 -40.52 43.78
N GLN A 168 -6.63 -40.79 43.67
CA GLN A 168 -7.58 -40.49 44.71
C GLN A 168 -7.32 -41.41 45.94
N LEU A 169 -7.32 -40.84 47.12
CA LEU A 169 -7.16 -41.55 48.42
C LEU A 169 -8.52 -41.86 49.05
N GLY A 170 -8.56 -42.76 50.09
CA GLY A 170 -9.77 -43.09 50.78
C GLY A 170 -10.57 -44.26 50.19
N LYS A 171 -11.90 -44.29 50.43
CA LYS A 171 -12.81 -45.38 49.96
C LYS A 171 -12.73 -45.68 48.44
N TRP A 172 -12.24 -44.76 47.64
CA TRP A 172 -12.09 -44.85 46.19
C TRP A 172 -10.63 -45.02 45.78
N ALA A 173 -9.75 -45.37 46.70
CA ALA A 173 -8.31 -45.50 46.41
C ALA A 173 -8.06 -46.44 45.22
N GLY A 174 -7.35 -45.93 44.21
CA GLY A 174 -6.94 -46.70 43.02
C GLY A 174 -7.96 -46.82 41.91
N LYS A 175 -9.19 -46.31 42.04
CA LYS A 175 -10.23 -46.39 40.98
C LYS A 175 -10.17 -45.21 40.00
N HIS A 176 -9.68 -44.04 40.42
CA HIS A 176 -9.58 -42.84 39.56
C HIS A 176 -8.19 -42.24 39.61
N ILE A 177 -7.59 -42.03 38.44
CA ILE A 177 -6.37 -41.26 38.24
C ILE A 177 -6.77 -39.96 37.55
N LEU A 178 -6.43 -38.82 38.14
CA LEU A 178 -6.64 -37.51 37.58
C LEU A 178 -5.32 -37.00 37.00
N GLN A 179 -5.36 -36.45 35.80
CA GLN A 179 -4.24 -35.79 35.14
C GLN A 179 -4.80 -34.62 34.32
N SER A 180 -4.14 -33.48 34.35
CA SER A 180 -4.49 -32.34 33.51
C SER A 180 -4.32 -32.70 32.03
N GLU A 181 -5.18 -32.15 31.17
CA GLU A 181 -5.03 -32.28 29.72
C GLU A 181 -3.76 -31.57 29.23
N ALA A 182 -3.24 -32.04 28.11
CA ALA A 182 -2.13 -31.35 27.45
C ALA A 182 -2.62 -30.01 26.92
N PRO A 183 -1.81 -28.94 26.94
CA PRO A 183 -2.17 -27.69 26.28
C PRO A 183 -2.52 -27.94 24.81
N ALA A 184 -3.62 -27.36 24.37
CA ALA A 184 -4.01 -27.42 22.97
C ALA A 184 -2.90 -26.81 22.09
N ASN A 185 -2.71 -27.38 20.89
CA ASN A 185 -1.72 -26.91 19.93
C ASN A 185 -2.30 -26.90 18.53
N THR A 186 -2.07 -25.82 17.81
CA THR A 186 -2.53 -25.62 16.41
C THR A 186 -2.09 -26.76 15.48
N LEU A 187 -0.87 -27.26 15.67
CA LEU A 187 -0.27 -28.36 14.89
C LEU A 187 -0.47 -29.76 15.51
N GLY A 188 -1.33 -29.88 16.51
CA GLY A 188 -1.58 -31.16 17.22
C GLY A 188 -0.41 -31.59 18.09
N SER A 189 0.26 -32.71 17.78
CA SER A 189 1.38 -33.24 18.57
C SER A 189 2.75 -32.61 18.25
N SER A 190 2.81 -31.54 17.48
CA SER A 190 4.06 -30.86 17.15
C SER A 190 4.72 -30.23 18.38
N PRO A 191 6.07 -30.23 18.47
CA PRO A 191 6.78 -29.48 19.50
C PRO A 191 6.79 -27.97 19.27
N VAL A 192 6.27 -27.50 18.13
CA VAL A 192 6.25 -26.08 17.75
C VAL A 192 5.01 -25.41 18.34
N SER A 193 5.20 -24.33 19.08
CA SER A 193 4.11 -23.53 19.66
C SER A 193 3.57 -22.49 18.65
N GLU A 194 2.38 -21.97 18.96
CA GLU A 194 1.71 -20.91 18.20
C GLU A 194 2.59 -19.67 18.03
N SER A 195 3.42 -19.33 19.01
CA SER A 195 4.32 -18.17 18.92
C SER A 195 5.36 -18.30 17.79
N VAL A 196 5.85 -19.52 17.51
CA VAL A 196 6.78 -19.74 16.38
C VAL A 196 6.02 -19.65 15.05
N ILE A 197 4.80 -20.18 14.98
CA ILE A 197 3.94 -20.10 13.80
C ILE A 197 3.60 -18.63 13.51
N ALA A 198 3.22 -17.89 14.55
CA ALA A 198 2.91 -16.46 14.47
C ALA A 198 4.10 -15.65 13.94
N HIS A 199 5.31 -15.96 14.42
CA HIS A 199 6.54 -15.33 13.94
C HIS A 199 6.81 -15.61 12.45
N VAL A 200 6.61 -16.84 11.99
CA VAL A 200 6.72 -17.19 10.55
C VAL A 200 5.69 -16.41 9.71
N ILE A 201 4.44 -16.33 10.18
CA ILE A 201 3.38 -15.59 9.49
C ILE A 201 3.71 -14.10 9.46
N PHE A 202 4.12 -13.51 10.59
CA PHE A 202 4.54 -12.12 10.70
C PHE A 202 5.65 -11.79 9.71
N ASN A 203 6.73 -12.57 9.71
CA ASN A 203 7.86 -12.36 8.79
C ASN A 203 7.40 -12.40 7.32
N LYS A 204 6.58 -13.38 6.95
CA LYS A 204 6.18 -13.55 5.55
C LYS A 204 5.12 -12.54 5.08
N TYR A 205 4.06 -12.34 5.84
CA TYR A 205 2.88 -11.59 5.37
C TYR A 205 2.82 -10.15 5.89
N HIS A 206 3.45 -9.85 7.02
CA HIS A 206 3.53 -8.49 7.54
C HIS A 206 4.84 -7.79 7.15
N GLN A 207 5.99 -8.50 7.22
CA GLN A 207 7.32 -7.99 6.86
C GLN A 207 7.72 -8.29 5.41
N GLN A 208 6.89 -9.03 4.66
CA GLN A 208 7.15 -9.45 3.26
C GLN A 208 8.47 -10.22 3.08
N GLN A 209 8.92 -10.94 4.11
CA GLN A 209 10.18 -11.66 4.13
C GLN A 209 10.05 -13.03 3.43
N PRO A 210 10.96 -13.41 2.50
CA PRO A 210 11.01 -14.76 1.94
C PRO A 210 11.37 -15.81 3.01
N LEU A 211 10.79 -17.00 2.91
CA LEU A 211 10.94 -18.08 3.92
C LEU A 211 12.39 -18.47 4.18
N TYR A 212 13.25 -18.48 3.15
CA TYR A 212 14.67 -18.80 3.34
C TYR A 212 15.40 -17.82 4.28
N ARG A 213 14.95 -16.55 4.37
CA ARG A 213 15.50 -15.58 5.34
C ARG A 213 15.03 -15.89 6.75
N THR A 214 13.76 -16.29 6.93
CA THR A 214 13.25 -16.76 8.21
C THR A 214 13.99 -18.01 8.69
N LEU A 215 14.35 -18.94 7.79
CA LEU A 215 15.17 -20.10 8.13
C LEU A 215 16.58 -19.70 8.59
N ARG A 216 17.20 -18.73 7.93
CA ARG A 216 18.51 -18.19 8.36
C ARG A 216 18.42 -17.54 9.74
N GLU A 217 17.37 -16.77 9.98
CA GLU A 217 17.09 -16.17 11.28
C GLU A 217 16.94 -17.27 12.36
N PHE A 218 16.19 -18.33 12.09
CA PHE A 218 16.02 -19.47 12.99
C PHE A 218 17.36 -20.14 13.33
N ALA A 219 18.17 -20.44 12.31
CA ALA A 219 19.48 -21.03 12.50
C ALA A 219 20.42 -20.14 13.32
N ASN A 220 20.44 -18.82 13.06
CA ASN A 220 21.23 -17.85 13.82
C ASN A 220 20.79 -17.77 15.29
N ASN A 221 19.52 -18.06 15.59
CA ASN A 221 18.96 -18.09 16.95
C ASN A 221 18.93 -19.51 17.56
N GLY A 222 19.65 -20.48 16.95
CA GLY A 222 19.83 -21.82 17.49
C GLY A 222 18.68 -22.80 17.22
N LEU A 223 17.75 -22.49 16.31
CA LEU A 223 16.70 -23.41 15.88
C LEU A 223 17.04 -23.99 14.50
N GLU A 224 17.53 -25.22 14.49
CA GLU A 224 17.95 -25.94 13.30
C GLU A 224 16.98 -27.07 12.92
N GLY A 225 17.20 -27.69 11.76
CA GLY A 225 16.41 -28.84 11.29
C GLY A 225 15.03 -28.48 10.72
N ILE A 226 14.75 -27.20 10.53
CA ILE A 226 13.51 -26.71 9.92
C ILE A 226 13.71 -26.52 8.42
N SER A 227 12.74 -26.98 7.62
CA SER A 227 12.73 -26.81 6.16
C SER A 227 11.64 -25.80 5.72
N GLU A 228 11.79 -25.22 4.52
CA GLU A 228 10.73 -24.36 3.93
C GLU A 228 9.40 -25.09 3.81
N GLY A 229 9.42 -26.39 3.50
CA GLY A 229 8.21 -27.21 3.44
C GLY A 229 7.49 -27.29 4.78
N MET A 230 8.23 -27.34 5.90
CA MET A 230 7.64 -27.30 7.25
C MET A 230 6.99 -25.92 7.52
N LEU A 231 7.67 -24.82 7.18
CA LEU A 231 7.11 -23.48 7.34
C LEU A 231 5.82 -23.32 6.51
N CYS A 232 5.82 -23.80 5.26
CA CYS A 232 4.62 -23.82 4.42
C CYS A 232 3.48 -24.65 5.04
N HIS A 233 3.79 -25.80 5.61
CA HIS A 233 2.82 -26.64 6.30
C HIS A 233 2.20 -25.94 7.52
N TRP A 234 3.02 -25.30 8.36
CA TRP A 234 2.56 -24.57 9.54
C TRP A 234 1.62 -23.43 9.17
N MET A 235 1.98 -22.64 8.15
CA MET A 235 1.13 -21.56 7.64
C MET A 235 -0.19 -22.10 7.09
N LYS A 236 -0.17 -23.23 6.36
CA LYS A 236 -1.38 -23.87 5.82
C LYS A 236 -2.32 -24.33 6.94
N VAL A 237 -1.79 -24.93 8.00
CA VAL A 237 -2.60 -25.35 9.15
C VAL A 237 -3.15 -24.13 9.90
N ALA A 238 -2.34 -23.11 10.15
CA ALA A 238 -2.77 -21.86 10.76
C ALA A 238 -3.90 -21.18 9.97
N ALA A 239 -3.74 -21.08 8.64
CA ALA A 239 -4.78 -20.52 7.76
C ALA A 239 -6.10 -21.30 7.84
N ARG A 240 -6.05 -22.64 7.89
CA ARG A 240 -7.25 -23.47 8.10
C ARG A 240 -7.94 -23.17 9.42
N ARG A 241 -7.19 -22.93 10.50
CA ARG A 241 -7.75 -22.55 11.80
C ARG A 241 -8.36 -21.14 11.77
N LEU A 242 -7.74 -20.20 11.04
CA LEU A 242 -8.22 -18.83 10.88
C LEU A 242 -9.37 -18.69 9.86
N ARG A 243 -9.63 -19.73 9.05
CA ARG A 243 -10.66 -19.69 8.01
C ARG A 243 -12.05 -19.26 8.51
N PRO A 244 -12.56 -19.69 9.67
CA PRO A 244 -13.85 -19.20 10.19
C PRO A 244 -13.85 -17.70 10.46
N VAL A 245 -12.76 -17.14 11.00
CA VAL A 245 -12.60 -15.69 11.23
C VAL A 245 -12.60 -14.94 9.89
N TRP A 246 -11.85 -15.46 8.91
CA TRP A 246 -11.78 -14.92 7.56
C TRP A 246 -13.13 -14.93 6.84
N MET A 247 -13.93 -16.01 6.98
CA MET A 247 -15.27 -16.11 6.41
C MET A 247 -16.25 -15.15 7.08
N ALA A 248 -16.20 -15.04 8.43
CA ALA A 248 -17.02 -14.09 9.17
C ALA A 248 -16.75 -12.64 8.74
N MET A 249 -15.47 -12.28 8.57
CA MET A 249 -15.06 -10.97 8.06
C MET A 249 -15.58 -10.71 6.63
N HIS A 250 -15.51 -11.73 5.76
CA HIS A 250 -16.07 -11.64 4.41
C HIS A 250 -17.58 -11.34 4.43
N ASP A 251 -18.33 -12.12 5.20
CA ASP A 251 -19.77 -11.97 5.30
C ASP A 251 -20.19 -10.63 5.96
N HIS A 252 -19.35 -10.14 6.88
CA HIS A 252 -19.53 -8.81 7.48
C HIS A 252 -19.33 -7.69 6.44
N LEU A 253 -18.28 -7.78 5.60
CA LEU A 253 -18.05 -6.80 4.53
C LEU A 253 -19.24 -6.73 3.56
N LEU A 254 -19.93 -7.83 3.30
CA LEU A 254 -21.13 -7.83 2.46
C LEU A 254 -22.36 -7.16 3.11
N THR A 255 -22.25 -6.65 4.34
CA THR A 255 -23.26 -5.79 4.97
C THR A 255 -22.95 -4.29 4.86
N GLU A 256 -21.76 -3.94 4.37
CA GLU A 256 -21.33 -2.55 4.22
C GLU A 256 -22.06 -1.88 3.04
N PRO A 257 -22.34 -0.57 3.11
CA PRO A 257 -23.08 0.13 2.04
C PRO A 257 -22.26 0.26 0.75
N ALA A 258 -20.93 0.27 0.84
CA ALA A 258 -20.04 0.41 -0.31
C ALA A 258 -18.73 -0.35 -0.13
N LEU A 259 -18.32 -1.07 -1.17
CA LEU A 259 -17.08 -1.84 -1.22
C LEU A 259 -16.22 -1.43 -2.40
N HIS A 260 -14.97 -1.12 -2.11
CA HIS A 260 -13.93 -1.05 -3.12
C HIS A 260 -13.52 -2.45 -3.57
N ILE A 261 -13.40 -2.67 -4.86
CA ILE A 261 -12.95 -3.93 -5.43
C ILE A 261 -11.82 -3.69 -6.41
N ASP A 262 -10.80 -4.52 -6.33
CA ASP A 262 -9.67 -4.52 -7.25
C ASP A 262 -9.00 -5.89 -7.26
N GLU A 263 -8.18 -6.20 -8.27
CA GLU A 263 -7.49 -7.47 -8.38
C GLU A 263 -6.06 -7.30 -8.89
N THR A 264 -5.20 -8.24 -8.50
CA THR A 264 -3.81 -8.25 -8.95
C THR A 264 -3.36 -9.65 -9.35
N PRO A 265 -2.63 -9.77 -10.49
CA PRO A 265 -2.11 -11.06 -10.92
C PRO A 265 -0.95 -11.52 -10.05
N ILE A 266 -0.91 -12.80 -9.70
CA ILE A 266 0.23 -13.45 -9.04
C ILE A 266 0.59 -14.71 -9.80
N ARG A 267 1.88 -14.89 -10.09
CA ARG A 267 2.38 -16.14 -10.65
C ARG A 267 2.12 -17.29 -9.69
N CYS A 268 1.64 -18.42 -10.20
CA CYS A 268 1.44 -19.62 -9.43
C CYS A 268 2.04 -20.81 -10.17
N LEU A 269 2.71 -21.70 -9.43
CA LEU A 269 3.18 -22.94 -9.99
C LEU A 269 2.00 -23.90 -10.11
N PRO A 270 1.91 -24.70 -11.20
CA PRO A 270 0.95 -25.80 -11.25
C PRO A 270 1.29 -26.77 -10.13
N GLY A 271 0.31 -27.12 -9.32
CA GLY A 271 0.50 -28.06 -8.22
C GLY A 271 1.17 -29.34 -8.69
N GLY A 272 2.16 -29.81 -7.94
CA GLY A 272 2.82 -31.09 -8.16
C GLY A 272 1.93 -32.29 -7.79
N GLY A 273 0.68 -32.31 -8.26
CA GLY A 273 -0.14 -33.52 -8.27
C GLY A 273 0.60 -34.59 -9.06
N LYS A 274 0.64 -35.82 -8.53
CA LYS A 274 1.25 -36.98 -9.14
C LYS A 274 1.10 -36.87 -10.66
N LYS A 275 2.23 -36.83 -11.38
CA LYS A 275 2.24 -36.93 -12.83
C LYS A 275 1.34 -38.11 -13.21
N GLU A 276 0.12 -37.86 -13.65
CA GLU A 276 -0.56 -38.81 -14.48
C GLU A 276 0.34 -38.99 -15.71
N LYS A 277 1.05 -40.10 -15.73
CA LYS A 277 1.77 -40.60 -16.90
C LYS A 277 0.73 -40.97 -17.96
N LYS A 278 0.07 -39.99 -18.54
CA LYS A 278 -0.52 -40.16 -19.87
C LYS A 278 0.61 -39.92 -20.85
N ALA A 279 1.15 -41.03 -21.31
CA ALA A 279 2.01 -41.09 -22.47
C ALA A 279 1.23 -40.58 -23.68
N SER A 280 1.26 -39.30 -23.93
CA SER A 280 0.91 -38.71 -25.22
C SER A 280 2.19 -38.66 -26.04
N LYS A 281 2.24 -39.45 -27.11
CA LYS A 281 3.31 -39.50 -28.11
C LYS A 281 3.26 -38.32 -29.09
N THR A 282 2.80 -37.16 -28.66
CA THR A 282 2.79 -35.96 -29.50
C THR A 282 3.94 -35.06 -29.06
N PRO A 283 4.78 -34.55 -30.00
CA PRO A 283 5.84 -33.59 -29.64
C PRO A 283 5.22 -32.35 -29.03
N PRO A 284 5.88 -31.69 -28.06
CA PRO A 284 5.33 -30.49 -27.41
C PRO A 284 5.22 -29.37 -28.44
N GLY A 285 4.01 -29.12 -28.90
CA GLY A 285 3.67 -27.90 -29.62
C GLY A 285 3.69 -26.71 -28.65
N ASN A 286 3.73 -25.49 -29.19
CA ASN A 286 3.83 -24.22 -28.50
C ASN A 286 2.76 -23.91 -27.41
N GLU A 287 1.92 -24.86 -27.02
CA GLU A 287 0.84 -24.72 -26.03
C GLU A 287 1.30 -24.78 -24.57
N GLU A 288 2.51 -25.27 -24.28
CA GLU A 288 2.98 -25.40 -22.88
C GLU A 288 3.48 -24.12 -22.22
N LYS A 289 3.43 -22.97 -22.88
CA LYS A 289 3.77 -21.66 -22.30
C LYS A 289 2.57 -20.85 -21.85
N GLN A 290 1.38 -21.40 -21.68
CA GLN A 290 0.30 -20.71 -21.00
C GLN A 290 0.71 -20.50 -19.54
N LYS A 291 1.14 -19.29 -19.28
CA LYS A 291 1.55 -18.80 -17.97
C LYS A 291 0.40 -19.02 -17.00
N LYS A 292 0.55 -19.95 -16.09
CA LYS A 292 -0.40 -20.23 -15.04
C LYS A 292 -0.37 -19.06 -14.04
N GLN A 293 -1.33 -18.17 -14.19
CA GLN A 293 -1.46 -16.93 -13.43
C GLN A 293 -2.78 -16.99 -12.66
N GLY A 294 -2.70 -16.89 -11.33
CA GLY A 294 -3.86 -16.70 -10.50
C GLY A 294 -4.06 -15.21 -10.19
N TYR A 295 -5.18 -14.88 -9.59
CA TYR A 295 -5.54 -13.54 -9.21
C TYR A 295 -5.89 -13.46 -7.74
N MET A 296 -5.32 -12.44 -7.08
CA MET A 296 -5.73 -12.05 -5.74
C MET A 296 -6.68 -10.87 -5.87
N TRP A 297 -7.92 -11.10 -5.48
CA TRP A 297 -8.95 -10.08 -5.41
C TRP A 297 -8.98 -9.47 -4.02
N THR A 298 -9.20 -8.18 -3.93
CA THR A 298 -9.42 -7.49 -2.68
C THR A 298 -10.79 -6.84 -2.65
N MET A 299 -11.46 -6.94 -1.51
CA MET A 299 -12.63 -6.15 -1.15
C MET A 299 -12.23 -5.26 0.03
N CYS A 300 -12.54 -3.99 -0.04
CA CYS A 300 -12.21 -3.05 1.02
C CYS A 300 -13.43 -2.21 1.35
N SER A 301 -13.82 -2.14 2.64
CA SER A 301 -14.91 -1.28 3.11
C SER A 301 -14.58 0.19 2.84
N ALA A 302 -15.53 0.90 2.23
CA ALA A 302 -15.41 2.33 1.99
C ALA A 302 -15.44 3.16 3.28
N SER A 303 -16.13 2.65 4.31
CA SER A 303 -16.34 3.32 5.59
C SER A 303 -15.18 3.08 6.56
N THR A 304 -14.76 1.81 6.72
CA THR A 304 -13.79 1.41 7.74
C THR A 304 -12.38 1.18 7.21
N GLY A 305 -12.24 0.95 5.90
CA GLY A 305 -10.98 0.55 5.27
C GLY A 305 -10.58 -0.91 5.56
N MET A 306 -11.46 -1.71 6.17
CA MET A 306 -11.27 -3.14 6.39
C MET A 306 -11.09 -3.85 5.04
N ALA A 307 -9.98 -4.57 4.85
CA ALA A 307 -9.63 -5.19 3.58
C ALA A 307 -9.58 -6.71 3.68
N HIS A 308 -10.21 -7.38 2.74
CA HIS A 308 -10.33 -8.83 2.65
C HIS A 308 -9.80 -9.32 1.32
N TYR A 309 -8.91 -10.33 1.33
CA TYR A 309 -8.30 -10.89 0.14
C TYR A 309 -8.93 -12.24 -0.22
N ASN A 310 -9.11 -12.46 -1.53
CA ASN A 310 -9.69 -13.67 -2.09
C ASN A 310 -8.82 -14.18 -3.23
N TRP A 311 -8.49 -15.47 -3.20
CA TRP A 311 -7.69 -16.11 -4.23
C TRP A 311 -8.55 -16.88 -5.22
N HIS A 312 -8.31 -16.61 -6.52
CA HIS A 312 -8.95 -17.33 -7.60
C HIS A 312 -7.91 -17.82 -8.60
N TRP A 313 -7.85 -19.13 -8.77
CA TRP A 313 -6.92 -19.79 -9.68
C TRP A 313 -7.59 -20.18 -10.99
N GLU A 314 -8.69 -20.94 -10.92
CA GLU A 314 -9.43 -21.44 -12.09
C GLU A 314 -10.27 -20.33 -12.73
N GLU A 315 -10.98 -19.59 -11.92
CA GLU A 315 -11.81 -18.46 -12.34
C GLU A 315 -10.96 -17.26 -12.80
N GLY A 316 -9.79 -17.11 -12.22
CA GLY A 316 -8.84 -16.06 -12.58
C GLY A 316 -9.40 -14.64 -12.46
N ARG A 317 -9.26 -13.85 -13.53
CA ARG A 317 -9.84 -12.52 -13.70
C ARG A 317 -11.13 -12.64 -14.51
N SER A 318 -12.20 -13.06 -13.89
CA SER A 318 -13.47 -13.35 -14.58
C SER A 318 -14.70 -12.95 -13.78
N GLN A 319 -15.84 -12.92 -14.46
CA GLN A 319 -17.15 -12.71 -13.84
C GLN A 319 -17.48 -13.78 -12.80
N ALA A 320 -17.03 -15.04 -12.99
CA ALA A 320 -17.26 -16.12 -12.04
C ALA A 320 -16.55 -15.87 -10.70
N ALA A 321 -15.33 -15.34 -10.73
CA ALA A 321 -14.62 -14.92 -9.52
C ALA A 321 -15.38 -13.80 -8.79
N LEU A 322 -15.83 -12.80 -9.53
CA LEU A 322 -16.59 -11.68 -9.00
C LEU A 322 -17.92 -12.13 -8.37
N ASP A 323 -18.62 -13.06 -9.04
CA ASP A 323 -19.87 -13.63 -8.51
C ASP A 323 -19.66 -14.34 -7.16
N LEU A 324 -18.56 -15.09 -7.02
CA LEU A 324 -18.24 -15.79 -5.78
C LEU A 324 -17.88 -14.84 -4.62
N ILE A 325 -17.08 -13.81 -4.90
CA ILE A 325 -16.66 -12.87 -3.82
C ILE A 325 -17.77 -11.93 -3.37
N LEU A 326 -18.78 -11.69 -4.21
CA LEU A 326 -19.93 -10.85 -3.87
C LEU A 326 -21.14 -11.63 -3.36
N ARG A 327 -20.95 -12.92 -3.01
CA ARG A 327 -22.00 -13.74 -2.40
C ARG A 327 -21.65 -14.17 -1.01
N LYS A 328 -22.61 -14.09 -0.10
CA LYS A 328 -22.48 -14.55 1.29
C LYS A 328 -22.05 -16.02 1.33
N GLY A 329 -21.10 -16.32 2.19
CA GLY A 329 -20.50 -17.64 2.29
C GLY A 329 -19.62 -18.04 1.10
N LYS A 330 -19.37 -17.14 0.14
CA LYS A 330 -18.57 -17.37 -1.07
C LYS A 330 -19.02 -18.62 -1.85
N GLN A 331 -20.31 -18.80 -2.01
CA GLN A 331 -20.89 -19.96 -2.68
C GLN A 331 -22.00 -19.57 -3.67
N GLN A 332 -22.14 -20.36 -4.74
CA GLN A 332 -23.25 -20.20 -5.65
C GLN A 332 -24.57 -20.36 -4.91
N GLY A 333 -25.52 -19.43 -5.18
CA GLY A 333 -26.82 -19.39 -4.50
C GLY A 333 -26.80 -18.69 -3.14
N GLY A 334 -25.67 -18.25 -2.62
CA GLY A 334 -25.58 -17.33 -1.49
C GLY A 334 -26.23 -15.98 -1.79
N ALA A 335 -26.70 -15.24 -0.76
CA ALA A 335 -27.25 -13.90 -0.94
C ALA A 335 -26.23 -13.00 -1.63
N LEU A 336 -26.65 -12.35 -2.72
CA LEU A 336 -25.83 -11.40 -3.44
C LEU A 336 -25.72 -10.11 -2.64
N TYR A 337 -24.53 -9.49 -2.65
CA TYR A 337 -24.32 -8.14 -2.16
C TYR A 337 -25.26 -7.15 -2.85
N ASP A 338 -25.86 -6.26 -2.09
CA ASP A 338 -26.84 -5.27 -2.55
C ASP A 338 -26.39 -3.81 -2.38
N GLY A 339 -25.20 -3.58 -1.85
CA GLY A 339 -24.59 -2.27 -1.75
C GLY A 339 -23.93 -1.81 -3.05
N CYS A 340 -23.17 -0.72 -2.99
CA CYS A 340 -22.43 -0.17 -4.14
C CYS A 340 -21.03 -0.77 -4.26
N ILE A 341 -20.59 -1.11 -5.48
CA ILE A 341 -19.19 -1.44 -5.75
C ILE A 341 -18.45 -0.25 -6.35
N ILE A 342 -17.20 -0.05 -5.90
CA ILE A 342 -16.31 1.00 -6.38
C ILE A 342 -15.15 0.31 -7.08
N THR A 343 -15.01 0.55 -8.39
CA THR A 343 -14.07 -0.21 -9.23
C THR A 343 -13.33 0.68 -10.22
N ASP A 344 -12.36 0.10 -10.93
CA ASP A 344 -11.88 0.65 -12.19
C ASP A 344 -12.91 0.43 -13.33
N GLY A 345 -12.59 0.87 -14.51
CA GLY A 345 -13.45 0.72 -15.70
C GLY A 345 -13.24 -0.58 -16.46
N TRP A 346 -12.81 -1.67 -15.81
CA TRP A 346 -12.66 -2.94 -16.50
C TRP A 346 -14.03 -3.52 -16.92
N ILE A 347 -14.14 -3.88 -18.20
CA ILE A 347 -15.40 -4.26 -18.85
C ILE A 347 -16.09 -5.45 -18.17
N ALA A 348 -15.37 -6.36 -17.53
CA ALA A 348 -15.99 -7.49 -16.87
C ALA A 348 -16.88 -7.11 -15.69
N TYR A 349 -16.61 -6.00 -15.00
CA TYR A 349 -17.51 -5.48 -13.96
C TYR A 349 -18.85 -5.08 -14.57
N SER A 350 -18.84 -4.28 -15.64
CA SER A 350 -20.07 -3.85 -16.32
C SER A 350 -20.86 -5.03 -16.88
N SER A 351 -20.17 -5.97 -17.55
CA SER A 351 -20.82 -7.15 -18.11
C SER A 351 -21.40 -8.08 -17.02
N TRP A 352 -20.74 -8.22 -15.87
CA TRP A 352 -21.27 -8.98 -14.74
C TRP A 352 -22.48 -8.30 -14.13
N LEU A 353 -22.46 -6.97 -13.98
CA LEU A 353 -23.59 -6.17 -13.46
C LEU A 353 -24.81 -6.27 -14.39
N GLU A 354 -24.61 -6.21 -15.69
CA GLU A 354 -25.67 -6.37 -16.67
C GLU A 354 -26.32 -7.77 -16.59
N ALA A 355 -25.52 -8.81 -16.37
CA ALA A 355 -26.00 -10.18 -16.20
C ALA A 355 -26.85 -10.39 -14.93
N GLN A 356 -26.77 -9.49 -13.92
CA GLN A 356 -27.63 -9.55 -12.73
C GLN A 356 -29.09 -9.08 -13.01
N GLY A 357 -29.36 -8.43 -14.14
CA GLY A 357 -30.69 -7.98 -14.53
C GLY A 357 -31.31 -6.99 -13.53
N GLU A 358 -32.53 -7.28 -13.04
CA GLU A 358 -33.23 -6.42 -12.07
C GLU A 358 -32.52 -6.27 -10.72
N LYS A 359 -31.62 -7.22 -10.37
CA LYS A 359 -30.81 -7.17 -9.14
C LYS A 359 -29.49 -6.42 -9.36
N ARG A 360 -29.41 -5.56 -10.35
CA ARG A 360 -28.20 -4.79 -10.65
C ARG A 360 -27.83 -3.91 -9.46
N ILE A 361 -26.65 -4.16 -8.91
CA ILE A 361 -26.05 -3.33 -7.87
C ILE A 361 -25.44 -2.05 -8.46
N PRO A 362 -25.44 -0.92 -7.72
CA PRO A 362 -24.82 0.31 -8.19
C PRO A 362 -23.29 0.16 -8.35
N GLN A 363 -22.74 0.83 -9.36
CA GLN A 363 -21.29 0.90 -9.56
C GLN A 363 -20.82 2.35 -9.58
N GLN A 364 -19.86 2.67 -8.72
CA GLN A 364 -19.10 3.92 -8.78
C GLN A 364 -17.80 3.67 -9.52
N LEU A 365 -17.52 4.44 -10.58
CA LEU A 365 -16.24 4.39 -11.28
C LEU A 365 -15.23 5.38 -10.69
N CYS A 366 -13.98 4.97 -10.70
CA CYS A 366 -12.86 5.67 -10.10
C CYS A 366 -12.41 6.90 -10.89
N TRP A 367 -12.55 8.11 -10.35
CA TRP A 367 -12.04 9.35 -10.96
C TRP A 367 -10.51 9.38 -11.11
N ALA A 368 -9.76 8.67 -10.26
CA ALA A 368 -8.31 8.58 -10.40
C ALA A 368 -7.93 7.89 -11.72
N HIS A 369 -8.67 6.87 -12.15
CA HIS A 369 -8.47 6.19 -13.43
C HIS A 369 -8.81 7.09 -14.62
N ILE A 370 -9.90 7.87 -14.55
CA ILE A 370 -10.23 8.87 -15.57
C ILE A 370 -9.08 9.87 -15.68
N ARG A 371 -8.63 10.44 -14.57
CA ARG A 371 -7.52 11.40 -14.52
C ARG A 371 -6.22 10.81 -15.06
N ARG A 372 -5.90 9.55 -14.73
CA ARG A 372 -4.68 8.86 -15.19
C ARG A 372 -4.57 8.81 -16.71
N LYS A 373 -5.69 8.64 -17.43
CA LYS A 373 -5.70 8.66 -18.91
C LYS A 373 -5.19 9.96 -19.49
N PHE A 374 -5.60 11.10 -18.93
CA PHE A 374 -5.11 12.41 -19.36
C PHE A 374 -3.65 12.66 -18.95
N VAL A 375 -3.21 12.16 -17.80
CA VAL A 375 -1.80 12.18 -17.38
C VAL A 375 -0.94 11.38 -18.37
N GLU A 376 -1.38 10.20 -18.80
CA GLU A 376 -0.69 9.38 -19.81
C GLU A 376 -0.57 10.10 -21.17
N CYS A 377 -1.62 10.84 -21.57
CA CYS A 377 -1.58 11.68 -22.78
C CYS A 377 -0.54 12.81 -22.64
N ALA A 378 -0.60 13.56 -21.54
CA ALA A 378 0.32 14.66 -21.27
C ALA A 378 1.79 14.20 -21.24
N ASN A 379 2.08 13.07 -20.57
CA ASN A 379 3.42 12.49 -20.47
C ASN A 379 3.95 11.98 -21.82
N SER A 380 3.07 11.54 -22.73
CA SER A 380 3.47 11.17 -24.10
C SER A 380 3.55 12.37 -25.06
N GLY A 381 3.34 13.58 -24.57
CA GLY A 381 3.41 14.81 -25.39
C GLY A 381 2.15 15.10 -26.20
N VAL A 382 1.10 14.27 -26.06
CA VAL A 382 -0.16 14.45 -26.80
C VAL A 382 -0.96 15.57 -26.13
N ASP A 383 -1.11 16.68 -26.86
CA ASP A 383 -1.85 17.88 -26.45
C ASP A 383 -1.63 18.25 -24.95
N LYS A 384 -0.35 18.32 -24.60
CA LYS A 384 0.12 18.43 -23.19
C LYS A 384 -0.55 19.58 -22.44
N ASP A 385 -0.67 20.75 -23.08
CA ASP A 385 -1.21 21.94 -22.41
C ASP A 385 -2.70 21.81 -22.13
N TRP A 386 -3.46 21.23 -23.05
CA TRP A 386 -4.88 20.96 -22.84
C TRP A 386 -5.09 19.86 -21.80
N CYS A 387 -4.34 18.75 -21.89
CA CYS A 387 -4.40 17.68 -20.90
C CYS A 387 -4.07 18.19 -19.49
N ASN A 388 -3.09 19.09 -19.35
CA ASN A 388 -2.76 19.70 -18.05
C ASN A 388 -3.91 20.56 -17.51
N LYS A 389 -4.66 21.30 -18.37
CA LYS A 389 -5.87 22.02 -17.93
C LYS A 389 -6.92 21.06 -17.38
N VAL A 390 -7.15 19.94 -18.06
CA VAL A 390 -8.06 18.89 -17.61
C VAL A 390 -7.61 18.29 -16.27
N ILE A 391 -6.33 17.99 -16.12
CA ILE A 391 -5.77 17.42 -14.88
C ILE A 391 -5.95 18.38 -13.71
N LEU A 392 -5.73 19.69 -13.92
CA LEU A 392 -5.93 20.74 -12.91
C LEU A 392 -7.41 20.86 -12.53
N LYS A 393 -8.32 20.80 -13.49
CA LYS A 393 -9.76 20.82 -13.24
C LYS A 393 -10.20 19.64 -12.36
N LEU A 394 -9.71 18.44 -12.68
CA LEU A 394 -10.00 17.26 -11.86
C LEU A 394 -9.36 17.33 -10.46
N ALA A 395 -8.23 18.03 -10.30
CA ALA A 395 -7.62 18.23 -8.98
C ALA A 395 -8.50 19.07 -8.03
N GLU A 396 -9.36 19.94 -8.56
CA GLU A 396 -10.32 20.70 -7.75
C GLU A 396 -11.31 19.78 -7.03
N LEU A 397 -11.77 18.69 -7.67
CA LEU A 397 -12.65 17.69 -7.04
C LEU A 397 -11.99 17.03 -5.84
N TYR A 398 -10.70 16.66 -5.97
CA TYR A 398 -9.94 16.06 -4.89
C TYR A 398 -9.69 17.03 -3.74
N ARG A 399 -9.57 18.32 -4.02
CA ARG A 399 -9.48 19.36 -2.99
C ARG A 399 -10.74 19.40 -2.14
N ILE A 400 -11.91 19.41 -2.77
CA ILE A 400 -13.22 19.44 -2.08
C ILE A 400 -13.36 18.19 -1.19
N GLU A 401 -13.11 16.99 -1.72
CA GLU A 401 -13.19 15.74 -0.96
C GLU A 401 -12.19 15.69 0.21
N LYS A 402 -11.00 16.29 0.04
CA LYS A 402 -10.01 16.41 1.12
C LYS A 402 -10.49 17.35 2.22
N GLU A 403 -11.05 18.49 1.87
CA GLU A 403 -11.61 19.45 2.83
C GLU A 403 -12.73 18.81 3.64
N LEU A 404 -13.67 18.10 2.98
CA LEU A 404 -14.75 17.36 3.62
C LEU A 404 -14.28 16.31 4.63
N ARG A 405 -13.14 15.65 4.36
CA ARG A 405 -12.55 14.66 5.29
C ARG A 405 -11.89 15.30 6.51
N ILE A 406 -11.43 16.55 6.42
CA ILE A 406 -10.71 17.25 7.49
C ILE A 406 -11.68 18.06 8.34
N GLU A 407 -12.78 18.51 7.79
CA GLU A 407 -13.80 19.30 8.46
C GLU A 407 -14.43 18.48 9.59
N LYS A 408 -14.34 18.98 10.84
CA LYS A 408 -14.90 18.28 12.01
C LYS A 408 -16.42 18.39 12.04
N GLY A 409 -17.09 17.26 12.31
CA GLY A 409 -18.54 17.25 12.47
C GLY A 409 -19.33 17.32 11.16
N VAL A 410 -18.69 17.02 10.03
CA VAL A 410 -19.36 16.93 8.73
C VAL A 410 -20.37 15.77 8.76
N ASP A 411 -21.62 16.09 8.56
CA ASP A 411 -22.69 15.10 8.37
C ASP A 411 -22.92 14.80 6.87
N LYS A 412 -23.72 13.76 6.61
CA LYS A 412 -24.05 13.34 5.26
C LYS A 412 -24.74 14.44 4.43
N LYS A 413 -25.54 15.29 5.08
CA LYS A 413 -26.23 16.40 4.43
C LYS A 413 -25.23 17.45 3.94
N ARG A 414 -24.25 17.81 4.78
CA ARG A 414 -23.20 18.76 4.42
C ARG A 414 -22.34 18.26 3.26
N ILE A 415 -22.04 16.94 3.24
CA ILE A 415 -21.32 16.32 2.11
C ILE A 415 -22.10 16.52 0.81
N LEU A 416 -23.39 16.19 0.80
CA LEU A 416 -24.24 16.31 -0.39
C LEU A 416 -24.39 17.77 -0.84
N GLU A 417 -24.56 18.70 0.09
CA GLU A 417 -24.65 20.13 -0.22
C GLU A 417 -23.36 20.62 -0.93
N ARG A 418 -22.19 20.33 -0.37
CA ARG A 418 -20.92 20.75 -0.97
C ARG A 418 -20.66 20.08 -2.32
N ARG A 419 -20.94 18.80 -2.45
CA ARG A 419 -20.82 18.09 -3.73
C ARG A 419 -21.74 18.67 -4.80
N THR A 420 -22.97 19.05 -4.41
CA THR A 420 -23.95 19.67 -5.33
C THR A 420 -23.52 21.07 -5.75
N LEU A 421 -23.06 21.89 -4.80
CA LEU A 421 -22.73 23.30 -5.06
C LEU A 421 -21.36 23.50 -5.69
N GLU A 422 -20.38 22.65 -5.35
CA GLU A 422 -18.98 22.84 -5.75
C GLU A 422 -18.51 21.77 -6.74
N SER A 423 -18.73 20.46 -6.46
CA SER A 423 -18.20 19.39 -7.31
C SER A 423 -18.97 19.21 -8.61
N ARG A 424 -20.32 19.33 -8.58
CA ARG A 424 -21.16 19.15 -9.77
C ARG A 424 -20.84 20.15 -10.89
N PRO A 425 -20.70 21.47 -10.63
CA PRO A 425 -20.32 22.43 -11.67
C PRO A 425 -18.94 22.13 -12.28
N ILE A 426 -17.96 21.71 -11.48
CA ILE A 426 -16.62 21.33 -11.96
C ILE A 426 -16.72 20.14 -12.93
N ILE A 427 -17.55 19.16 -12.60
CA ILE A 427 -17.77 17.98 -13.46
C ILE A 427 -18.48 18.37 -14.76
N GLU A 428 -19.47 19.23 -14.70
CA GLU A 428 -20.18 19.73 -15.88
C GLU A 428 -19.21 20.47 -16.80
N GLU A 429 -18.39 21.37 -16.26
CA GLU A 429 -17.35 22.09 -17.02
C GLU A 429 -16.31 21.12 -17.59
N PHE A 430 -15.88 20.10 -16.85
CA PHE A 430 -15.00 19.07 -17.36
C PHE A 430 -15.58 18.35 -18.57
N TYR A 431 -16.83 17.91 -18.54
CA TYR A 431 -17.45 17.25 -19.68
C TYR A 431 -17.72 18.20 -20.85
N GLU A 432 -17.95 19.47 -20.58
CA GLU A 432 -18.02 20.50 -21.61
C GLU A 432 -16.68 20.68 -22.32
N MET A 433 -15.57 20.79 -21.57
CA MET A 433 -14.23 20.84 -22.15
C MET A 433 -13.95 19.62 -23.05
N LEU A 434 -14.41 18.41 -22.67
CA LEU A 434 -14.27 17.23 -23.51
C LEU A 434 -15.05 17.33 -24.80
N ARG A 435 -16.30 17.83 -24.74
CA ARG A 435 -17.18 18.01 -25.89
C ARG A 435 -16.59 19.03 -26.87
N GLU A 436 -16.20 20.20 -26.38
CA GLU A 436 -15.58 21.25 -27.21
C GLU A 436 -14.32 20.74 -27.89
N LYS A 437 -13.50 19.93 -27.19
CA LYS A 437 -12.28 19.36 -27.75
C LYS A 437 -12.57 18.40 -28.90
N VAL A 438 -13.58 17.57 -28.77
CA VAL A 438 -14.01 16.66 -29.84
C VAL A 438 -14.51 17.44 -31.04
N GLU A 439 -15.34 18.48 -30.83
CA GLU A 439 -15.88 19.32 -31.91
C GLU A 439 -14.81 20.08 -32.67
N GLN A 440 -13.73 20.54 -31.99
CA GLN A 440 -12.64 21.28 -32.58
C GLN A 440 -11.68 20.41 -33.40
N ASP A 441 -11.39 19.18 -32.93
CA ASP A 441 -10.30 18.36 -33.45
C ASP A 441 -10.76 17.00 -34.03
N GLU A 442 -12.02 16.82 -34.36
CA GLU A 442 -12.63 15.53 -34.73
C GLU A 442 -11.81 14.71 -35.74
N LEU A 443 -11.22 15.40 -36.76
CA LEU A 443 -10.46 14.76 -37.84
C LEU A 443 -8.98 14.53 -37.52
N PHE A 444 -8.40 15.25 -36.56
CA PHE A 444 -6.95 15.27 -36.31
C PHE A 444 -6.56 14.89 -34.89
N MET A 445 -7.53 14.47 -34.03
CA MET A 445 -7.28 14.10 -32.67
C MET A 445 -6.40 12.84 -32.59
N ASP A 446 -5.36 12.89 -31.76
CA ASP A 446 -4.52 11.74 -31.45
C ASP A 446 -5.36 10.60 -30.86
N GLU A 447 -5.03 9.35 -31.24
CA GLU A 447 -5.79 8.18 -30.82
C GLU A 447 -5.81 7.98 -29.29
N LYS A 448 -4.71 8.26 -28.60
CA LYS A 448 -4.66 8.15 -27.12
C LYS A 448 -5.61 9.15 -26.47
N LEU A 449 -5.64 10.38 -26.97
CA LEU A 449 -6.52 11.41 -26.46
C LEU A 449 -7.99 11.05 -26.71
N ARG A 450 -8.31 10.55 -27.90
CA ARG A 450 -9.65 10.07 -28.25
C ARG A 450 -10.09 8.93 -27.35
N LEU A 451 -9.22 7.97 -27.05
CA LEU A 451 -9.50 6.88 -26.11
C LEU A 451 -9.68 7.41 -24.68
N ALA A 452 -8.90 8.38 -24.23
CA ALA A 452 -9.05 8.99 -22.91
C ALA A 452 -10.38 9.72 -22.76
N ILE A 453 -10.79 10.51 -23.76
CA ILE A 453 -12.07 11.21 -23.80
C ILE A 453 -13.23 10.21 -23.87
N GLY A 454 -13.13 9.20 -24.74
CA GLY A 454 -14.16 8.15 -24.88
C GLY A 454 -14.35 7.37 -23.57
N TYR A 455 -13.25 7.03 -22.87
CA TYR A 455 -13.33 6.40 -21.56
C TYR A 455 -14.06 7.29 -20.53
N ALA A 456 -13.69 8.57 -20.45
CA ALA A 456 -14.32 9.52 -19.53
C ALA A 456 -15.81 9.71 -19.84
N ALA A 457 -16.17 9.83 -21.12
CA ALA A 457 -17.56 10.00 -21.57
C ALA A 457 -18.42 8.78 -21.22
N THR A 458 -17.93 7.57 -21.47
CA THR A 458 -18.61 6.31 -21.14
C THR A 458 -18.76 6.15 -19.62
N ALA A 459 -17.75 6.58 -18.85
CA ALA A 459 -17.75 6.48 -17.38
C ALA A 459 -18.70 7.49 -16.71
N ARG A 460 -19.20 8.53 -17.40
CA ARG A 460 -19.87 9.70 -16.81
C ARG A 460 -20.92 9.35 -15.77
N GLN A 461 -21.91 8.53 -16.13
CA GLN A 461 -23.02 8.19 -15.24
C GLN A 461 -22.52 7.50 -13.95
N ALA A 462 -21.69 6.47 -14.10
CA ALA A 462 -21.17 5.71 -12.97
C ALA A 462 -20.15 6.50 -12.15
N ALA A 463 -19.32 7.34 -12.78
CA ALA A 463 -18.36 8.17 -12.04
C ALA A 463 -19.03 9.31 -11.25
N CYS A 464 -20.21 9.76 -11.65
CA CYS A 464 -20.97 10.80 -10.94
C CYS A 464 -21.83 10.29 -9.79
N LEU A 465 -21.94 8.98 -9.59
CA LEU A 465 -22.81 8.39 -8.57
C LEU A 465 -22.49 8.92 -7.15
N TYR A 466 -21.22 9.16 -6.83
CA TYR A 466 -20.79 9.68 -5.53
C TYR A 466 -21.37 11.06 -5.19
N LEU A 467 -21.78 11.86 -6.19
CA LEU A 467 -22.36 13.18 -5.96
C LEU A 467 -23.67 13.12 -5.17
N ASP A 468 -24.44 12.05 -5.38
CA ASP A 468 -25.77 11.84 -4.79
C ASP A 468 -25.74 10.86 -3.60
N HIS A 469 -24.58 10.25 -3.31
CA HIS A 469 -24.40 9.26 -2.25
C HIS A 469 -23.24 9.65 -1.32
N PRO A 470 -23.52 10.14 -0.10
CA PRO A 470 -22.51 10.69 0.80
C PRO A 470 -21.50 9.65 1.28
N ASP A 471 -21.87 8.39 1.30
CA ASP A 471 -21.02 7.26 1.74
C ASP A 471 -20.06 6.78 0.64
N LEU A 472 -20.23 7.24 -0.61
CA LEU A 472 -19.37 6.85 -1.71
C LEU A 472 -18.16 7.77 -1.82
N PRO A 473 -16.92 7.22 -1.85
CA PRO A 473 -15.73 7.98 -2.18
C PRO A 473 -15.62 8.23 -3.70
N ILE A 474 -14.87 9.26 -4.05
CA ILE A 474 -14.63 9.66 -5.45
C ILE A 474 -13.79 8.66 -6.24
N ASP A 475 -12.97 7.85 -5.59
CA ASP A 475 -11.98 6.96 -6.24
C ASP A 475 -11.86 5.59 -5.58
N ASN A 476 -11.13 4.68 -6.24
CA ASN A 476 -10.84 3.32 -5.78
C ASN A 476 -9.47 3.18 -5.08
N ASN A 477 -8.85 4.29 -4.67
CA ASN A 477 -7.50 4.28 -4.10
C ASN A 477 -7.37 3.44 -2.81
N ALA A 478 -8.47 3.19 -2.08
CA ALA A 478 -8.44 2.34 -0.89
C ALA A 478 -8.11 0.88 -1.25
N ALA A 479 -8.71 0.32 -2.30
CA ALA A 479 -8.37 -1.01 -2.79
C ALA A 479 -6.94 -1.06 -3.33
N GLU A 480 -6.51 -0.05 -4.13
CA GLU A 480 -5.14 0.02 -4.64
C GLU A 480 -4.11 0.03 -3.50
N ARG A 481 -4.36 0.80 -2.44
CA ARG A 481 -3.48 0.81 -1.25
C ARG A 481 -3.43 -0.53 -0.54
N SER A 482 -4.57 -1.22 -0.42
CA SER A 482 -4.62 -2.55 0.21
C SER A 482 -3.83 -3.60 -0.58
N ILE A 483 -3.74 -3.47 -1.91
CA ILE A 483 -2.95 -4.37 -2.78
C ILE A 483 -1.42 -4.14 -2.65
N ARG A 484 -0.96 -2.97 -2.22
CA ARG A 484 0.48 -2.63 -2.16
C ARG A 484 1.34 -3.65 -1.39
N PRO A 485 0.97 -4.12 -0.18
CA PRO A 485 1.76 -5.11 0.54
C PRO A 485 1.97 -6.39 -0.25
N LEU A 486 0.92 -6.85 -0.93
CA LEU A 486 0.97 -7.99 -1.80
C LEU A 486 1.87 -7.75 -3.03
N ALA A 487 1.79 -6.56 -3.64
CA ALA A 487 2.61 -6.18 -4.78
C ALA A 487 4.12 -6.12 -4.41
N ILE A 488 4.45 -5.68 -3.19
CA ILE A 488 5.81 -5.72 -2.64
C ILE A 488 6.22 -7.17 -2.37
N GLY A 489 5.37 -7.95 -1.70
CA GLY A 489 5.64 -9.34 -1.36
C GLY A 489 5.93 -10.19 -2.60
N ARG A 490 5.17 -10.04 -3.69
CA ARG A 490 5.42 -10.79 -4.93
C ARG A 490 6.74 -10.44 -5.63
N LYS A 491 7.34 -9.26 -5.35
CA LYS A 491 8.70 -8.95 -5.79
C LYS A 491 9.76 -9.70 -4.98
N ASN A 492 9.46 -10.02 -3.72
CA ASN A 492 10.37 -10.72 -2.82
C ASN A 492 10.34 -12.24 -2.98
N PHE A 493 9.12 -12.85 -3.14
CA PHE A 493 8.96 -14.31 -3.23
C PHE A 493 8.44 -14.82 -4.58
N LEU A 494 8.28 -13.94 -5.57
CA LEU A 494 8.09 -14.16 -7.01
C LEU A 494 6.83 -14.95 -7.43
N PHE A 495 6.40 -15.99 -6.71
CA PHE A 495 5.27 -16.85 -7.06
C PHE A 495 4.65 -17.54 -5.85
N ILE A 496 3.44 -18.04 -6.04
CA ILE A 496 2.77 -18.96 -5.12
C ILE A 496 3.12 -20.39 -5.55
N GLY A 497 3.55 -21.24 -4.61
CA GLY A 497 4.10 -22.56 -4.88
C GLY A 497 3.08 -23.61 -5.38
N ALA A 498 1.77 -23.41 -5.12
CA ALA A 498 0.69 -24.28 -5.57
C ALA A 498 -0.65 -23.53 -5.51
N PRO A 499 -1.68 -23.92 -6.28
CA PRO A 499 -3.00 -23.27 -6.27
C PRO A 499 -3.64 -23.16 -4.88
N ASP A 500 -3.56 -24.22 -4.07
CA ASP A 500 -4.11 -24.24 -2.70
C ASP A 500 -3.33 -23.38 -1.70
N ALA A 501 -2.08 -23.03 -1.99
CA ALA A 501 -1.31 -22.08 -1.20
C ALA A 501 -1.76 -20.62 -1.41
N GLY A 502 -2.53 -20.35 -2.48
CA GLY A 502 -3.12 -19.05 -2.74
C GLY A 502 -4.20 -18.69 -1.73
N GLU A 503 -5.10 -19.61 -1.38
CA GLU A 503 -6.10 -19.39 -0.31
C GLU A 503 -5.42 -19.19 1.05
N THR A 504 -4.38 -19.99 1.36
CA THR A 504 -3.55 -19.79 2.53
C THR A 504 -3.02 -18.36 2.59
N SER A 505 -2.50 -17.87 1.46
CA SER A 505 -1.98 -16.49 1.37
C SER A 505 -3.08 -15.45 1.52
N ALA A 506 -4.26 -15.65 0.93
CA ALA A 506 -5.40 -14.74 1.06
C ALA A 506 -5.83 -14.58 2.53
N ILE A 507 -5.98 -15.68 3.25
CA ILE A 507 -6.36 -15.67 4.67
C ILE A 507 -5.31 -14.93 5.50
N LEU A 508 -4.02 -15.27 5.33
CA LEU A 508 -2.95 -14.73 6.17
C LEU A 508 -2.65 -13.26 5.83
N TYR A 509 -2.76 -12.84 4.56
CA TYR A 509 -2.70 -11.42 4.20
C TYR A 509 -3.87 -10.63 4.78
N THR A 510 -5.10 -11.16 4.73
CA THR A 510 -6.27 -10.49 5.31
C THR A 510 -6.03 -10.16 6.78
N MET A 511 -5.59 -11.14 7.56
CA MET A 511 -5.36 -10.95 8.99
C MET A 511 -4.16 -10.02 9.27
N ALA A 512 -3.08 -10.15 8.51
CA ALA A 512 -1.91 -9.30 8.67
C ALA A 512 -2.20 -7.82 8.34
N GLU A 513 -2.99 -7.56 7.29
CA GLU A 513 -3.40 -6.19 6.92
C GLU A 513 -4.38 -5.62 7.94
N GLU A 514 -5.28 -6.44 8.47
CA GLU A 514 -6.20 -6.00 9.50
C GLU A 514 -5.47 -5.61 10.79
N CYS A 515 -4.46 -6.39 11.20
CA CYS A 515 -3.57 -5.98 12.30
C CYS A 515 -2.88 -4.64 12.01
N ARG A 516 -2.40 -4.42 10.77
CA ARG A 516 -1.77 -3.15 10.38
C ARG A 516 -2.75 -1.99 10.42
N ARG A 517 -3.96 -2.17 9.90
CA ARG A 517 -5.03 -1.17 9.90
C ARG A 517 -5.43 -0.75 11.32
N CYS A 518 -5.55 -1.74 12.21
CA CYS A 518 -5.89 -1.54 13.62
C CYS A 518 -4.70 -1.12 14.49
N LYS A 519 -3.47 -1.07 13.93
CA LYS A 519 -2.22 -0.81 14.66
C LYS A 519 -1.94 -1.81 15.80
N VAL A 520 -2.41 -3.04 15.64
CA VAL A 520 -2.19 -4.14 16.56
C VAL A 520 -0.89 -4.85 16.21
N ASN A 521 -0.15 -5.32 17.23
CA ASN A 521 1.01 -6.18 17.00
C ASN A 521 0.57 -7.51 16.39
N ALA A 522 0.88 -7.70 15.11
CA ALA A 522 0.42 -8.87 14.36
C ALA A 522 0.96 -10.19 14.94
N GLU A 523 2.23 -10.23 15.38
CA GLU A 523 2.82 -11.44 15.95
C GLU A 523 2.10 -11.87 17.24
N THR A 524 1.80 -10.92 18.12
CA THR A 524 1.04 -11.16 19.34
C THR A 524 -0.37 -11.64 19.02
N TRP A 525 -1.07 -10.94 18.12
CA TRP A 525 -2.42 -11.26 17.72
C TRP A 525 -2.53 -12.68 17.11
N PHE A 526 -1.64 -13.04 16.18
CA PHE A 526 -1.63 -14.39 15.60
C PHE A 526 -1.39 -15.46 16.65
N ASN A 527 -0.46 -15.23 17.58
CA ASN A 527 -0.18 -16.16 18.66
C ASN A 527 -1.43 -16.41 19.54
N GLU A 528 -2.07 -15.36 20.03
CA GLU A 528 -3.21 -15.44 20.93
C GLU A 528 -4.45 -16.02 20.24
N THR A 529 -4.72 -15.58 19.00
CA THR A 529 -5.86 -16.06 18.22
C THR A 529 -5.71 -17.54 17.86
N LEU A 530 -4.51 -17.98 17.46
CA LEU A 530 -4.27 -19.40 17.17
C LEU A 530 -4.41 -20.27 18.42
N GLN A 531 -3.96 -19.81 19.59
CA GLN A 531 -4.17 -20.52 20.87
C GLN A 531 -5.66 -20.63 21.18
N THR A 532 -6.41 -19.56 21.04
CA THR A 532 -7.86 -19.53 21.26
C THR A 532 -8.58 -20.52 20.33
N LEU A 533 -8.25 -20.51 19.06
CA LEU A 533 -8.85 -21.43 18.07
C LEU A 533 -8.43 -22.89 18.30
N ALA A 534 -7.19 -23.13 18.72
CA ALA A 534 -6.69 -24.47 19.05
C ALA A 534 -7.41 -25.05 20.26
N SER A 535 -7.83 -24.23 21.21
CA SER A 535 -8.61 -24.61 22.41
C SER A 535 -10.08 -24.91 22.13
N GLY A 536 -10.51 -24.91 20.85
CA GLY A 536 -11.88 -25.28 20.47
C GLY A 536 -12.90 -24.15 20.55
N TYR A 537 -12.49 -22.91 20.26
CA TYR A 537 -13.38 -21.75 20.25
C TYR A 537 -14.57 -21.93 19.28
N THR A 538 -15.77 -21.66 19.77
CA THR A 538 -17.05 -21.76 19.04
C THR A 538 -17.91 -20.49 19.15
N GLY A 539 -17.34 -19.39 19.65
CA GLY A 539 -18.05 -18.12 19.80
C GLY A 539 -18.15 -17.31 18.52
N ASP A 540 -18.41 -16.01 18.67
CA ASP A 540 -18.45 -15.08 17.54
C ASP A 540 -17.05 -14.85 16.96
N TYR A 541 -16.83 -15.31 15.74
CA TYR A 541 -15.54 -15.17 15.06
C TYR A 541 -15.19 -13.71 14.70
N LEU A 542 -16.15 -12.81 14.58
CA LEU A 542 -15.88 -11.38 14.39
C LEU A 542 -15.22 -10.75 15.62
N ALA A 543 -15.53 -11.24 16.81
CA ALA A 543 -14.92 -10.77 18.05
C ALA A 543 -13.41 -11.09 18.13
N LEU A 544 -12.92 -12.05 17.33
CA LEU A 544 -11.49 -12.38 17.24
C LEU A 544 -10.70 -11.47 16.30
N LEU A 545 -11.37 -10.61 15.51
CA LEU A 545 -10.65 -9.68 14.64
C LEU A 545 -9.79 -8.69 15.43
N PRO A 546 -8.67 -8.22 14.88
CA PRO A 546 -7.87 -7.16 15.49
C PRO A 546 -8.73 -5.93 15.76
N GLN A 547 -8.71 -5.42 16.97
CA GLN A 547 -9.45 -4.22 17.37
C GLN A 547 -8.49 -3.09 17.68
N LYS A 548 -8.85 -1.85 17.33
CA LYS A 548 -8.08 -0.68 17.75
C LYS A 548 -8.02 -0.65 19.28
N SER A 549 -6.84 -0.45 19.84
CA SER A 549 -6.69 -0.25 21.27
C SER A 549 -7.36 1.08 21.67
N ASP A 550 -8.21 1.06 22.69
CA ASP A 550 -8.90 2.24 23.24
C ASP A 550 -7.96 3.33 23.78
N ALA A 551 -6.65 3.09 23.76
CA ALA A 551 -5.63 4.03 24.24
C ALA A 551 -5.29 5.15 23.23
N GLU A 552 -5.94 5.22 22.06
CA GLU A 552 -5.72 6.23 21.01
C GLU A 552 -7.03 6.96 20.57
N LEU A 553 -8.15 6.79 21.30
CA LEU A 553 -9.38 7.57 21.15
C LEU A 553 -9.34 8.86 21.94
#